data_4e2cd97a47b72cc7deea9a9f2c5559d9
#
_entry.id   4e2cd97a47b72cc7deea9a9f2c5559d9
#
_cell.length_a   1.000
_cell.length_b   1.000
_cell.length_c   1.000
_cell.angle_alpha   90.00
_cell.angle_beta   90.00
_cell.angle_gamma   90.00
#
_symmetry.space_group_name_H-M   'P 1'
#
loop_
_entity.id
_entity.type
_entity.pdbx_description
1 polymer ?
#
loop_
_entity_poly.entity_id
_entity_poly.type
_entity_poly.pdbx_seq_one_letter_code
_entity_poly.pdbx_strand_id
1 'polypeptide(L)'
;MVTGAAQMDGAIVVCAATDGPMPQTREHILLCRQVNVPRIVVFMNKVDMVDDEELLELVEMELRDLLSTYEYDGDNSPVIAGSALGALTAATNGNSDDKWFKSVETLMDAVDTWIELPVRDQDKPFLMPIEDVFSITGRGTVATGRIEAGVINTGDPVDIVGMGDEKLTSTITGVEMFRKILDRGEAGDNVGLLLRGIEKTDIKRGMVIAKKDSVKPHKKFKAEVYILSKEEGGRHTPFHNKYRPQFYVRTTDVTGEIFLPEGVEMVMPGDNLTITVELLQPIALNDGLRFAIREGGRTVGAGQVTEILD
;
A
#
# COMPACT_ATOMS: atom_id res chain seq x y z
N MET A 1 6.84 3.83 4.31
CA MET A 1 5.48 4.35 4.06
C MET A 1 4.86 3.70 2.82
N VAL A 2 5.53 3.62 1.66
CA VAL A 2 4.95 3.04 0.41
C VAL A 2 4.35 1.65 0.61
N THR A 3 5.03 0.76 1.32
CA THR A 3 4.58 -0.63 1.55
C THR A 3 3.30 -0.72 2.42
N GLY A 4 3.18 0.14 3.44
CA GLY A 4 1.97 0.19 4.27
C GLY A 4 0.81 0.90 3.57
N ALA A 5 1.11 1.94 2.78
CA ALA A 5 0.10 2.69 2.03
C ALA A 5 -0.56 1.84 0.93
N ALA A 6 0.20 0.95 0.26
CA ALA A 6 -0.32 0.08 -0.79
C ALA A 6 -1.41 -0.92 -0.32
N GLN A 7 -1.58 -1.07 1.00
CA GLN A 7 -2.54 -1.99 1.59
C GLN A 7 -3.80 -1.29 2.14
N MET A 8 -3.85 0.04 2.06
CA MET A 8 -4.96 0.81 2.58
C MET A 8 -6.16 0.80 1.62
N ASP A 9 -7.34 0.56 2.18
CA ASP A 9 -8.62 0.65 1.46
C ASP A 9 -9.19 2.07 1.51
N GLY A 10 -8.69 2.91 2.40
CA GLY A 10 -8.96 4.33 2.56
C GLY A 10 -7.92 4.96 3.48
N ALA A 11 -7.87 6.27 3.56
CA ALA A 11 -6.94 6.97 4.42
C ALA A 11 -7.61 8.09 5.22
N ILE A 12 -7.17 8.25 6.48
CA ILE A 12 -7.44 9.44 7.27
C ILE A 12 -6.16 10.30 7.22
N VAL A 13 -6.26 11.47 6.59
CA VAL A 13 -5.18 12.45 6.58
C VAL A 13 -5.37 13.41 7.76
N VAL A 14 -4.40 13.48 8.65
CA VAL A 14 -4.44 14.38 9.80
C VAL A 14 -3.59 15.60 9.51
N CYS A 15 -4.21 16.79 9.56
CA CYS A 15 -3.56 18.08 9.37
C CYS A 15 -3.82 18.98 10.56
N ALA A 16 -2.81 19.69 11.05
CA ALA A 16 -3.01 20.66 12.13
C ALA A 16 -3.64 21.95 11.58
N ALA A 17 -4.72 22.42 12.20
CA ALA A 17 -5.37 23.68 11.83
C ALA A 17 -4.46 24.90 12.04
N THR A 18 -3.50 24.80 12.98
CA THR A 18 -2.52 25.87 13.28
C THR A 18 -1.51 26.09 12.16
N ASP A 19 -1.20 25.07 11.37
CA ASP A 19 -0.09 25.10 10.40
C ASP A 19 -0.58 24.96 8.95
N GLY A 20 -1.82 24.47 8.75
CA GLY A 20 -2.35 24.15 7.43
C GLY A 20 -1.62 22.96 6.76
N PRO A 21 -1.86 22.74 5.45
CA PRO A 21 -1.23 21.64 4.72
C PRO A 21 0.24 21.88 4.45
N MET A 22 1.09 21.28 5.28
CA MET A 22 2.55 21.31 5.19
C MET A 22 3.08 20.42 4.05
N PRO A 23 4.36 20.57 3.61
CA PRO A 23 4.94 19.72 2.56
C PRO A 23 4.75 18.22 2.78
N GLN A 24 4.82 17.74 4.03
CA GLN A 24 4.59 16.35 4.37
C GLN A 24 3.14 15.92 4.11
N THR A 25 2.16 16.78 4.34
CA THR A 25 0.75 16.50 4.02
C THR A 25 0.58 16.26 2.52
N ARG A 26 1.24 17.10 1.70
CA ARG A 26 1.27 16.96 0.23
C ARG A 26 1.89 15.63 -0.21
N GLU A 27 3.04 15.28 0.37
CA GLU A 27 3.72 14.00 0.10
C GLU A 27 2.85 12.80 0.47
N HIS A 28 2.11 12.87 1.58
CA HIS A 28 1.22 11.79 2.01
C HIS A 28 0.04 11.58 1.06
N ILE A 29 -0.62 12.67 0.63
CA ILE A 29 -1.73 12.60 -0.31
C ILE A 29 -1.25 12.10 -1.69
N LEU A 30 -0.11 12.61 -2.18
CA LEU A 30 0.53 12.13 -3.39
C LEU A 30 0.83 10.62 -3.31
N LEU A 31 1.37 10.16 -2.18
CA LEU A 31 1.65 8.74 -1.96
C LEU A 31 0.36 7.92 -1.98
N CYS A 32 -0.70 8.36 -1.31
CA CYS A 32 -2.01 7.70 -1.34
C CYS A 32 -2.52 7.56 -2.79
N ARG A 33 -2.34 8.61 -3.60
CA ARG A 33 -2.72 8.57 -5.02
C ARG A 33 -1.89 7.57 -5.82
N GLN A 34 -0.57 7.57 -5.63
CA GLN A 34 0.36 6.66 -6.32
C GLN A 34 0.09 5.17 -6.02
N VAL A 35 -0.34 4.85 -4.80
CA VAL A 35 -0.68 3.48 -4.41
C VAL A 35 -2.18 3.14 -4.57
N ASN A 36 -2.94 4.05 -5.21
CA ASN A 36 -4.37 3.89 -5.49
C ASN A 36 -5.26 3.71 -4.26
N VAL A 37 -5.00 4.44 -3.18
CA VAL A 37 -5.98 4.58 -2.10
C VAL A 37 -7.22 5.28 -2.68
N PRO A 38 -8.41 4.66 -2.65
CA PRO A 38 -9.55 5.16 -3.42
C PRO A 38 -10.21 6.41 -2.82
N ARG A 39 -10.20 6.55 -1.50
CA ARG A 39 -10.90 7.60 -0.77
C ARG A 39 -10.08 8.12 0.41
N ILE A 40 -10.18 9.42 0.66
CA ILE A 40 -9.54 10.10 1.79
C ILE A 40 -10.60 10.79 2.62
N VAL A 41 -10.46 10.72 3.94
CA VAL A 41 -11.15 11.56 4.93
C VAL A 41 -10.09 12.43 5.60
N VAL A 42 -10.36 13.70 5.83
CA VAL A 42 -9.43 14.62 6.49
C VAL A 42 -9.88 14.89 7.91
N PHE A 43 -8.96 14.81 8.87
CA PHE A 43 -9.17 15.29 10.22
C PHE A 43 -8.32 16.55 10.46
N MET A 44 -8.97 17.70 10.49
CA MET A 44 -8.34 18.98 10.81
C MET A 44 -8.22 19.09 12.34
N ASN A 45 -7.02 18.75 12.83
CA ASN A 45 -6.74 18.62 14.26
C ASN A 45 -6.26 19.93 14.88
N LYS A 46 -6.25 20.01 16.22
CA LYS A 46 -5.83 21.19 17.02
C LYS A 46 -6.70 22.44 16.82
N VAL A 47 -7.96 22.27 16.47
CA VAL A 47 -8.90 23.38 16.31
C VAL A 47 -9.11 24.14 17.64
N ASP A 48 -8.90 23.48 18.77
CA ASP A 48 -8.92 24.10 20.11
C ASP A 48 -7.83 25.17 20.32
N MET A 49 -6.83 25.25 19.45
CA MET A 49 -5.73 26.22 19.50
C MET A 49 -5.94 27.40 18.54
N VAL A 50 -7.03 27.44 17.80
CA VAL A 50 -7.34 28.47 16.80
C VAL A 50 -8.66 29.13 17.17
N ASP A 51 -8.60 30.44 17.49
CA ASP A 51 -9.76 31.21 17.85
C ASP A 51 -10.40 31.94 16.65
N ASP A 52 -9.75 31.90 15.49
CA ASP A 52 -10.18 32.61 14.27
C ASP A 52 -10.89 31.60 13.32
N GLU A 53 -12.20 31.81 13.16
CA GLU A 53 -13.02 30.96 12.27
C GLU A 53 -12.64 31.14 10.79
N GLU A 54 -12.24 32.35 10.36
CA GLU A 54 -11.83 32.62 8.98
C GLU A 54 -10.55 31.81 8.64
N LEU A 55 -9.65 31.67 9.60
CA LEU A 55 -8.45 30.86 9.43
C LEU A 55 -8.79 29.37 9.28
N LEU A 56 -9.77 28.86 10.03
CA LEU A 56 -10.22 27.46 9.89
C LEU A 56 -10.83 27.19 8.51
N GLU A 57 -11.67 28.13 8.02
CA GLU A 57 -12.26 28.04 6.68
C GLU A 57 -11.16 28.08 5.58
N LEU A 58 -10.15 28.91 5.74
CA LEU A 58 -9.02 28.99 4.81
C LEU A 58 -8.24 27.68 4.76
N VAL A 59 -7.92 27.08 5.92
CA VAL A 59 -7.21 25.80 6.00
C VAL A 59 -8.05 24.67 5.38
N GLU A 60 -9.37 24.66 5.61
CA GLU A 60 -10.25 23.69 4.97
C GLU A 60 -10.24 23.83 3.44
N MET A 61 -10.32 25.05 2.93
CA MET A 61 -10.28 25.34 1.50
C MET A 61 -8.96 24.87 0.88
N GLU A 62 -7.82 25.16 1.52
CA GLU A 62 -6.51 24.69 1.06
C GLU A 62 -6.39 23.18 1.04
N LEU A 63 -6.99 22.47 2.01
CA LEU A 63 -7.02 21.01 2.04
C LEU A 63 -7.87 20.44 0.91
N ARG A 64 -9.02 21.04 0.61
CA ARG A 64 -9.88 20.65 -0.52
C ARG A 64 -9.20 20.86 -1.87
N ASP A 65 -8.55 22.00 -2.06
CA ASP A 65 -7.76 22.31 -3.26
C ASP A 65 -6.60 21.34 -3.44
N LEU A 66 -5.96 20.96 -2.34
CA LEU A 66 -4.88 20.00 -2.35
C LEU A 66 -5.37 18.59 -2.75
N LEU A 67 -6.50 18.14 -2.21
CA LEU A 67 -7.12 16.88 -2.61
C LEU A 67 -7.47 16.88 -4.11
N SER A 68 -8.08 17.96 -4.60
CA SER A 68 -8.43 18.12 -6.01
C SER A 68 -7.21 18.13 -6.92
N THR A 69 -6.11 18.74 -6.49
CA THR A 69 -4.83 18.76 -7.21
C THR A 69 -4.28 17.35 -7.44
N TYR A 70 -4.49 16.44 -6.49
CA TYR A 70 -4.09 15.03 -6.60
C TYR A 70 -5.22 14.11 -7.06
N GLU A 71 -6.22 14.67 -7.76
CA GLU A 71 -7.33 13.94 -8.38
C GLU A 71 -8.21 13.14 -7.40
N TYR A 72 -8.34 13.60 -6.16
CA TYR A 72 -9.39 13.18 -5.24
C TYR A 72 -10.60 14.11 -5.37
N ASP A 73 -11.75 13.66 -4.91
CA ASP A 73 -12.96 14.49 -4.84
C ASP A 73 -12.86 15.49 -3.68
N GLY A 74 -12.12 16.59 -3.88
CA GLY A 74 -11.87 17.58 -2.85
C GLY A 74 -13.14 18.28 -2.37
N ASP A 75 -14.10 18.49 -3.27
CA ASP A 75 -15.36 19.19 -2.94
C ASP A 75 -16.23 18.37 -1.97
N ASN A 76 -16.30 17.06 -2.17
CA ASN A 76 -17.18 16.17 -1.40
C ASN A 76 -16.44 15.37 -0.30
N SER A 77 -15.11 15.34 -0.32
CA SER A 77 -14.34 14.63 0.71
C SER A 77 -14.64 15.19 2.10
N PRO A 78 -14.97 14.35 3.09
CA PRO A 78 -15.22 14.81 4.45
C PRO A 78 -13.98 15.45 5.06
N VAL A 79 -14.12 16.69 5.55
CA VAL A 79 -13.13 17.40 6.35
C VAL A 79 -13.74 17.64 7.72
N ILE A 80 -13.23 16.98 8.75
CA ILE A 80 -13.76 17.02 10.11
C ILE A 80 -12.82 17.88 10.98
N ALA A 81 -13.35 18.96 11.52
CA ALA A 81 -12.65 19.82 12.47
C ALA A 81 -12.74 19.27 13.90
N GLY A 82 -11.60 19.18 14.60
CA GLY A 82 -11.60 18.63 15.94
C GLY A 82 -10.31 18.82 16.73
N SER A 83 -10.29 18.32 17.95
CA SER A 83 -9.12 18.24 18.82
C SER A 83 -8.97 16.83 19.38
N ALA A 84 -7.96 16.12 18.89
CA ALA A 84 -7.68 14.78 19.38
C ALA A 84 -7.29 14.75 20.87
N LEU A 85 -6.57 15.78 21.34
CA LEU A 85 -6.23 15.92 22.76
C LEU A 85 -7.48 16.20 23.61
N GLY A 86 -8.34 17.10 23.13
CA GLY A 86 -9.63 17.38 23.79
C GLY A 86 -10.51 16.14 23.87
N ALA A 87 -10.61 15.38 22.77
CA ALA A 87 -11.37 14.14 22.72
C ALA A 87 -10.81 13.08 23.68
N LEU A 88 -9.49 12.92 23.75
CA LEU A 88 -8.84 11.99 24.69
C LEU A 88 -9.11 12.38 26.15
N THR A 89 -9.05 13.68 26.45
CA THR A 89 -9.35 14.20 27.80
C THR A 89 -10.80 13.94 28.18
N ALA A 90 -11.73 14.21 27.26
CA ALA A 90 -13.16 13.96 27.46
C ALA A 90 -13.44 12.46 27.70
N ALA A 91 -12.86 11.59 26.87
CA ALA A 91 -12.96 10.13 27.01
C ALA A 91 -12.42 9.64 28.37
N THR A 92 -11.27 10.15 28.81
CA THR A 92 -10.66 9.79 30.10
C THR A 92 -11.55 10.19 31.28
N ASN A 93 -12.25 11.31 31.13
CA ASN A 93 -13.18 11.81 32.14
C ASN A 93 -14.60 11.20 32.04
N GLY A 94 -14.85 10.31 31.08
CA GLY A 94 -16.15 9.69 30.85
C GLY A 94 -17.21 10.65 30.29
N ASN A 95 -16.80 11.77 29.68
CA ASN A 95 -17.69 12.78 29.11
C ASN A 95 -17.87 12.57 27.60
N SER A 96 -18.84 11.76 27.21
CA SER A 96 -19.18 11.48 25.80
C SER A 96 -19.96 12.62 25.13
N ASP A 97 -20.50 13.59 25.89
CA ASP A 97 -21.22 14.75 25.34
C ASP A 97 -20.30 15.91 24.94
N ASP A 98 -19.03 15.81 25.22
CA ASP A 98 -18.02 16.82 24.85
C ASP A 98 -17.92 16.98 23.33
N LYS A 99 -17.80 18.22 22.87
CA LYS A 99 -17.72 18.55 21.43
C LYS A 99 -16.54 17.88 20.72
N TRP A 100 -15.41 17.76 21.41
CA TRP A 100 -14.23 17.14 20.84
C TRP A 100 -14.35 15.61 20.76
N PHE A 101 -15.01 14.99 21.76
CA PHE A 101 -15.35 13.58 21.69
C PHE A 101 -16.25 13.31 20.49
N LYS A 102 -17.29 14.12 20.30
CA LYS A 102 -18.21 14.02 19.16
C LYS A 102 -17.52 14.24 17.81
N SER A 103 -16.49 15.08 17.75
CA SER A 103 -15.74 15.25 16.48
C SER A 103 -15.04 13.95 16.02
N VAL A 104 -14.59 13.13 16.96
CA VAL A 104 -14.02 11.81 16.65
C VAL A 104 -15.10 10.81 16.25
N GLU A 105 -16.28 10.84 16.89
CA GLU A 105 -17.44 10.04 16.44
C GLU A 105 -17.83 10.42 15.01
N THR A 106 -17.93 11.71 14.69
CA THR A 106 -18.20 12.22 13.34
C THR A 106 -17.13 11.78 12.33
N LEU A 107 -15.86 11.74 12.75
CA LEU A 107 -14.77 11.21 11.91
C LEU A 107 -15.01 9.72 11.59
N MET A 108 -15.39 8.91 12.58
CA MET A 108 -15.66 7.49 12.37
C MET A 108 -16.88 7.26 11.48
N ASP A 109 -17.94 8.03 11.70
CA ASP A 109 -19.13 8.01 10.83
C ASP A 109 -18.79 8.40 9.38
N ALA A 110 -17.91 9.37 9.19
CA ALA A 110 -17.41 9.76 7.88
C ALA A 110 -16.58 8.65 7.23
N VAL A 111 -15.74 7.95 8.00
CA VAL A 111 -14.99 6.77 7.51
C VAL A 111 -15.95 5.69 7.06
N ASP A 112 -16.96 5.35 7.85
CA ASP A 112 -17.91 4.28 7.56
C ASP A 112 -18.83 4.59 6.36
N THR A 113 -19.12 5.87 6.12
CA THR A 113 -20.04 6.29 5.05
C THR A 113 -19.31 6.68 3.76
N TRP A 114 -18.12 7.24 3.85
CA TRP A 114 -17.36 7.75 2.70
C TRP A 114 -16.44 6.70 2.07
N ILE A 115 -15.80 5.85 2.89
CA ILE A 115 -14.90 4.81 2.39
C ILE A 115 -15.71 3.59 2.04
N GLU A 116 -15.79 3.27 0.75
CA GLU A 116 -16.52 2.10 0.26
C GLU A 116 -15.85 0.80 0.72
N LEU A 117 -16.67 -0.18 1.10
CA LEU A 117 -16.15 -1.52 1.39
C LEU A 117 -15.54 -2.11 0.11
N PRO A 118 -14.26 -2.46 0.12
CA PRO A 118 -13.61 -3.00 -1.06
C PRO A 118 -14.14 -4.38 -1.41
N VAL A 119 -14.26 -4.64 -2.71
CA VAL A 119 -14.55 -5.98 -3.21
C VAL A 119 -13.35 -6.88 -2.90
N ARG A 120 -13.58 -7.95 -2.14
CA ARG A 120 -12.54 -8.92 -1.77
C ARG A 120 -12.53 -10.10 -2.73
N ASP A 121 -11.39 -10.39 -3.32
CA ASP A 121 -11.19 -11.50 -4.27
C ASP A 121 -11.11 -12.87 -3.54
N GLN A 122 -12.18 -13.27 -2.86
CA GLN A 122 -12.21 -14.53 -2.08
C GLN A 122 -12.23 -15.78 -2.95
N ASP A 123 -12.76 -15.68 -4.17
CA ASP A 123 -12.89 -16.82 -5.10
C ASP A 123 -11.59 -17.14 -5.87
N LYS A 124 -10.61 -16.24 -5.82
CA LYS A 124 -9.30 -16.45 -6.43
C LYS A 124 -8.44 -17.41 -5.60
N PRO A 125 -7.41 -18.04 -6.19
CA PRO A 125 -6.42 -18.80 -5.42
C PRO A 125 -5.80 -17.93 -4.32
N PHE A 126 -5.60 -18.53 -3.13
CA PHE A 126 -4.98 -17.83 -2.00
C PHE A 126 -3.60 -17.28 -2.36
N LEU A 127 -3.35 -16.02 -1.97
CA LEU A 127 -2.07 -15.35 -2.11
C LEU A 127 -1.89 -14.32 -0.99
N MET A 128 -0.74 -14.40 -0.30
CA MET A 128 -0.33 -13.46 0.75
C MET A 128 1.15 -13.08 0.57
N PRO A 129 1.47 -11.83 0.23
CA PRO A 129 2.85 -11.32 0.27
C PRO A 129 3.38 -11.29 1.71
N ILE A 130 4.62 -11.74 1.90
CA ILE A 130 5.29 -11.73 3.21
C ILE A 130 5.81 -10.32 3.49
N GLU A 131 5.39 -9.74 4.61
CA GLU A 131 5.83 -8.43 5.11
C GLU A 131 6.92 -8.56 6.16
N ASP A 132 6.76 -9.50 7.07
CA ASP A 132 7.74 -9.77 8.11
C ASP A 132 7.71 -11.25 8.51
N VAL A 133 8.81 -11.69 9.14
CA VAL A 133 8.99 -13.09 9.57
C VAL A 133 9.49 -13.14 11.01
N PHE A 134 8.77 -13.85 11.84
CA PHE A 134 9.08 -14.05 13.26
C PHE A 134 9.31 -15.51 13.58
N SER A 135 10.14 -15.78 14.57
CA SER A 135 10.25 -17.10 15.20
C SER A 135 9.63 -17.02 16.59
N ILE A 136 8.68 -17.87 16.88
CA ILE A 136 8.04 -17.97 18.19
C ILE A 136 8.50 -19.26 18.85
N THR A 137 9.16 -19.15 20.02
CA THR A 137 9.64 -20.31 20.78
C THR A 137 8.51 -21.28 21.07
N GLY A 138 8.70 -22.55 20.69
CA GLY A 138 7.71 -23.63 20.86
C GLY A 138 6.56 -23.65 19.84
N ARG A 139 6.45 -22.67 18.94
CA ARG A 139 5.39 -22.62 17.91
C ARG A 139 5.93 -22.66 16.48
N GLY A 140 7.16 -22.22 16.25
CA GLY A 140 7.81 -22.23 14.94
C GLY A 140 7.87 -20.87 14.27
N THR A 141 7.95 -20.86 12.94
CA THR A 141 8.06 -19.66 12.12
C THR A 141 6.67 -19.12 11.77
N VAL A 142 6.52 -17.82 11.94
CA VAL A 142 5.32 -17.05 11.59
C VAL A 142 5.68 -16.05 10.51
N ALA A 143 4.97 -16.09 9.39
CA ALA A 143 5.01 -15.07 8.35
C ALA A 143 3.79 -14.16 8.48
N THR A 144 3.99 -12.85 8.50
CA THR A 144 2.90 -11.88 8.54
C THR A 144 2.73 -11.19 7.20
N GLY A 145 1.49 -10.84 6.89
CA GLY A 145 1.14 -10.10 5.69
C GLY A 145 -0.36 -9.88 5.57
N ARG A 146 -0.75 -9.13 4.55
CA ARG A 146 -2.15 -9.00 4.16
C ARG A 146 -2.47 -10.05 3.10
N ILE A 147 -3.57 -10.76 3.28
CA ILE A 147 -4.08 -11.67 2.24
C ILE A 147 -4.56 -10.82 1.05
N GLU A 148 -3.89 -10.97 -0.09
CA GLU A 148 -4.21 -10.24 -1.33
C GLU A 148 -5.42 -10.85 -2.03
N ALA A 149 -5.52 -12.19 -2.04
CA ALA A 149 -6.59 -12.92 -2.69
C ALA A 149 -6.85 -14.28 -2.02
N GLY A 150 -8.06 -14.77 -2.21
CA GLY A 150 -8.48 -16.11 -1.78
C GLY A 150 -8.74 -16.25 -0.29
N VAL A 151 -8.80 -17.50 0.13
CA VAL A 151 -9.05 -17.92 1.51
C VAL A 151 -8.00 -18.95 1.91
N ILE A 152 -7.57 -18.91 3.16
CA ILE A 152 -6.65 -19.89 3.77
C ILE A 152 -7.24 -20.46 5.06
N ASN A 153 -7.12 -21.76 5.24
CA ASN A 153 -7.55 -22.44 6.46
C ASN A 153 -6.35 -23.10 7.16
N THR A 154 -6.48 -23.31 8.44
CA THR A 154 -5.55 -24.16 9.17
C THR A 154 -5.58 -25.58 8.58
N GLY A 155 -4.41 -26.12 8.25
CA GLY A 155 -4.25 -27.43 7.59
C GLY A 155 -3.99 -27.34 6.09
N ASP A 156 -4.20 -26.20 5.44
CA ASP A 156 -4.00 -26.05 4.01
C ASP A 156 -2.51 -26.15 3.62
N PRO A 157 -2.18 -26.89 2.54
CA PRO A 157 -0.85 -26.89 1.96
C PRO A 157 -0.64 -25.62 1.13
N VAL A 158 0.54 -25.03 1.26
CA VAL A 158 0.93 -23.80 0.56
C VAL A 158 2.32 -23.92 -0.04
N ASP A 159 2.55 -23.14 -1.09
CA ASP A 159 3.88 -22.89 -1.65
C ASP A 159 4.37 -21.51 -1.20
N ILE A 160 5.68 -21.40 -0.99
CA ILE A 160 6.35 -20.12 -0.72
C ILE A 160 7.28 -19.86 -1.89
N VAL A 161 7.05 -18.76 -2.59
CA VAL A 161 7.64 -18.46 -3.91
C VAL A 161 8.24 -17.05 -3.92
N GLY A 162 9.31 -16.90 -4.70
CA GLY A 162 9.94 -15.60 -4.98
C GLY A 162 11.32 -15.47 -4.35
N MET A 163 12.11 -14.56 -4.92
CA MET A 163 13.48 -14.21 -4.51
C MET A 163 14.49 -15.40 -4.55
N GLY A 164 14.26 -16.36 -5.43
CA GLY A 164 15.09 -17.53 -5.67
C GLY A 164 14.41 -18.48 -6.65
N ASP A 165 15.16 -19.46 -7.17
CA ASP A 165 14.64 -20.46 -8.10
C ASP A 165 13.98 -21.63 -7.35
N GLU A 166 14.19 -21.74 -6.04
CA GLU A 166 13.63 -22.81 -5.22
C GLU A 166 12.25 -22.45 -4.68
N LYS A 167 11.32 -23.37 -4.89
CA LYS A 167 9.98 -23.34 -4.32
C LYS A 167 9.97 -24.14 -3.02
N LEU A 168 9.57 -23.48 -1.93
CA LEU A 168 9.36 -24.15 -0.65
C LEU A 168 7.89 -24.55 -0.52
N THR A 169 7.63 -25.68 0.14
CA THR A 169 6.27 -26.13 0.44
C THR A 169 6.09 -26.25 1.94
N SER A 170 4.95 -25.81 2.45
CA SER A 170 4.61 -25.88 3.86
C SER A 170 3.14 -26.22 4.06
N THR A 171 2.74 -26.37 5.32
CA THR A 171 1.34 -26.49 5.74
C THR A 171 1.07 -25.41 6.79
N ILE A 172 -0.04 -24.72 6.67
CA ILE A 172 -0.48 -23.73 7.66
C ILE A 172 -0.91 -24.47 8.93
N THR A 173 -0.27 -24.19 10.04
CA THR A 173 -0.61 -24.80 11.34
C THR A 173 -1.43 -23.89 12.25
N GLY A 174 -1.58 -22.62 11.88
CA GLY A 174 -2.43 -21.66 12.57
C GLY A 174 -2.52 -20.35 11.80
N VAL A 175 -3.65 -19.67 11.99
CA VAL A 175 -3.93 -18.33 11.48
C VAL A 175 -4.19 -17.43 12.68
N GLU A 176 -3.51 -16.30 12.79
CA GLU A 176 -3.66 -15.37 13.90
C GLU A 176 -3.91 -13.94 13.37
N MET A 177 -4.85 -13.24 13.99
CA MET A 177 -5.12 -11.84 13.74
C MET A 177 -5.41 -11.11 15.06
N PHE A 178 -4.72 -10.00 15.33
CA PHE A 178 -4.88 -9.22 16.57
C PHE A 178 -4.84 -10.06 17.86
N ARG A 179 -3.90 -11.01 17.94
CA ARG A 179 -3.73 -11.97 19.06
C ARG A 179 -4.91 -12.95 19.25
N LYS A 180 -5.77 -13.08 18.24
CA LYS A 180 -6.83 -14.10 18.22
C LYS A 180 -6.45 -15.18 17.23
N ILE A 181 -6.67 -16.43 17.63
CA ILE A 181 -6.52 -17.59 16.75
C ILE A 181 -7.80 -17.70 15.93
N LEU A 182 -7.62 -17.86 14.62
CA LEU A 182 -8.71 -18.03 13.66
C LEU A 182 -8.61 -19.40 13.01
N ASP A 183 -9.74 -19.96 12.60
CA ASP A 183 -9.77 -21.19 11.80
C ASP A 183 -9.42 -20.91 10.33
N ARG A 184 -9.76 -19.69 9.85
CA ARG A 184 -9.52 -19.23 8.48
C ARG A 184 -9.15 -17.75 8.43
N GLY A 185 -8.45 -17.37 7.35
CA GLY A 185 -8.24 -15.98 6.94
C GLY A 185 -8.72 -15.79 5.50
N GLU A 186 -9.13 -14.58 5.14
CA GLU A 186 -9.66 -14.26 3.81
C GLU A 186 -9.08 -12.97 3.24
N ALA A 187 -9.25 -12.79 1.93
CA ALA A 187 -8.73 -11.61 1.22
C ALA A 187 -9.07 -10.32 1.96
N GLY A 188 -8.04 -9.51 2.21
CA GLY A 188 -8.13 -8.27 2.98
C GLY A 188 -7.69 -8.36 4.43
N ASP A 189 -7.62 -9.56 5.01
CA ASP A 189 -7.17 -9.75 6.40
C ASP A 189 -5.66 -9.56 6.52
N ASN A 190 -5.22 -8.89 7.59
CA ASN A 190 -3.83 -8.86 8.01
C ASN A 190 -3.60 -9.97 9.04
N VAL A 191 -2.87 -11.00 8.64
CA VAL A 191 -2.71 -12.21 9.45
C VAL A 191 -1.25 -12.58 9.68
N GLY A 192 -1.02 -13.35 10.73
CA GLY A 192 0.19 -14.14 10.94
C GLY A 192 -0.12 -15.61 10.64
N LEU A 193 0.61 -16.20 9.70
CA LEU A 193 0.50 -17.60 9.34
C LEU A 193 1.62 -18.42 9.96
N LEU A 194 1.27 -19.42 10.75
CA LEU A 194 2.23 -20.37 11.32
C LEU A 194 2.56 -21.44 10.27
N LEU A 195 3.84 -21.61 9.99
CA LEU A 195 4.35 -22.48 8.93
C LEU A 195 5.00 -23.73 9.53
N ARG A 196 4.66 -24.91 9.00
CA ARG A 196 5.26 -26.18 9.41
C ARG A 196 6.57 -26.43 8.69
N GLY A 197 7.64 -26.75 9.44
CA GLY A 197 8.89 -27.21 8.87
C GLY A 197 9.67 -26.14 8.08
N ILE A 198 9.38 -24.87 8.30
CA ILE A 198 10.08 -23.72 7.71
C ILE A 198 10.85 -23.01 8.82
N GLU A 199 12.12 -22.78 8.61
CA GLU A 199 12.93 -21.94 9.50
C GLU A 199 12.83 -20.46 9.10
N LYS A 200 13.07 -19.57 10.07
CA LYS A 200 13.03 -18.11 9.80
C LYS A 200 14.00 -17.69 8.70
N THR A 201 15.11 -18.41 8.55
CA THR A 201 16.18 -18.16 7.56
C THR A 201 15.79 -18.56 6.13
N ASP A 202 14.80 -19.45 5.98
CA ASP A 202 14.38 -19.98 4.67
C ASP A 202 13.50 -18.99 3.92
N ILE A 203 12.82 -18.12 4.64
CA ILE A 203 11.85 -17.17 4.10
C ILE A 203 12.19 -15.74 4.49
N LYS A 204 11.81 -14.81 3.64
CA LYS A 204 12.05 -13.38 3.88
C LYS A 204 10.95 -12.52 3.29
N ARG A 205 10.89 -11.28 3.73
CA ARG A 205 10.05 -10.24 3.13
C ARG A 205 10.23 -10.21 1.61
N GLY A 206 9.12 -10.07 0.90
CA GLY A 206 9.09 -10.01 -0.56
C GLY A 206 8.79 -11.35 -1.25
N MET A 207 8.91 -12.48 -0.53
CA MET A 207 8.33 -13.75 -0.96
C MET A 207 6.81 -13.70 -0.82
N VAL A 208 6.11 -14.62 -1.48
CA VAL A 208 4.66 -14.80 -1.34
C VAL A 208 4.33 -16.19 -0.84
N ILE A 209 3.33 -16.32 0.01
CA ILE A 209 2.69 -17.58 0.35
C ILE A 209 1.46 -17.70 -0.54
N ALA A 210 1.35 -18.77 -1.29
CA ALA A 210 0.29 -18.97 -2.26
C ALA A 210 -0.30 -20.38 -2.19
N LYS A 211 -1.50 -20.52 -2.71
CA LYS A 211 -2.09 -21.85 -2.93
C LYS A 211 -1.12 -22.71 -3.76
N LYS A 212 -1.00 -23.98 -3.40
CA LYS A 212 -0.09 -24.90 -4.07
C LYS A 212 -0.26 -24.85 -5.59
N ASP A 213 0.87 -24.69 -6.31
CA ASP A 213 0.98 -24.64 -7.77
C ASP A 213 0.22 -23.47 -8.46
N SER A 214 -0.20 -22.46 -7.73
CA SER A 214 -0.95 -21.32 -8.29
C SER A 214 -0.08 -20.14 -8.75
N VAL A 215 1.16 -20.02 -8.27
CA VAL A 215 2.07 -18.92 -8.58
C VAL A 215 3.45 -19.46 -8.94
N LYS A 216 4.09 -18.85 -9.91
CA LYS A 216 5.48 -19.10 -10.30
C LYS A 216 6.31 -17.83 -10.18
N PRO A 217 7.64 -17.95 -9.92
CA PRO A 217 8.53 -16.81 -9.99
C PRO A 217 8.88 -16.50 -11.46
N HIS A 218 8.94 -15.21 -11.79
CA HIS A 218 9.23 -14.71 -13.14
C HIS A 218 10.26 -13.59 -13.08
N LYS A 219 11.05 -13.44 -14.15
CA LYS A 219 12.06 -12.40 -14.31
C LYS A 219 11.71 -11.41 -15.40
N LYS A 220 10.99 -11.84 -16.44
CA LYS A 220 10.80 -11.05 -17.64
C LYS A 220 9.34 -10.81 -17.95
N PHE A 221 8.99 -9.54 -18.17
CA PHE A 221 7.62 -9.16 -18.45
C PHE A 221 7.56 -7.88 -19.29
N LYS A 222 6.40 -7.65 -19.94
CA LYS A 222 6.03 -6.36 -20.51
C LYS A 222 5.15 -5.60 -19.53
N ALA A 223 5.24 -4.29 -19.57
CA ALA A 223 4.43 -3.42 -18.74
C ALA A 223 4.11 -2.11 -19.45
N GLU A 224 2.90 -1.61 -19.21
CA GLU A 224 2.59 -0.21 -19.45
C GLU A 224 3.07 0.62 -18.27
N VAL A 225 3.83 1.70 -18.55
CA VAL A 225 4.41 2.55 -17.51
C VAL A 225 4.16 4.02 -17.81
N TYR A 226 3.95 4.77 -16.75
CA TYR A 226 3.95 6.22 -16.74
C TYR A 226 5.18 6.72 -15.98
N ILE A 227 5.96 7.59 -16.60
CA ILE A 227 7.14 8.20 -16.00
C ILE A 227 6.77 9.56 -15.44
N LEU A 228 6.87 9.71 -14.11
CA LEU A 228 6.49 10.94 -13.42
C LEU A 228 7.27 12.14 -13.95
N SER A 229 6.57 13.23 -14.20
CA SER A 229 7.15 14.51 -14.57
C SER A 229 7.93 15.15 -13.41
N LYS A 230 8.70 16.19 -13.69
CA LYS A 230 9.42 16.97 -12.68
C LYS A 230 8.45 17.59 -11.65
N GLU A 231 7.31 18.06 -12.11
CA GLU A 231 6.29 18.73 -11.29
C GLU A 231 5.62 17.74 -10.33
N GLU A 232 5.53 16.48 -10.73
CA GLU A 232 5.04 15.37 -9.90
C GLU A 232 6.11 14.78 -8.95
N GLY A 233 7.29 15.40 -8.87
CA GLY A 233 8.40 14.93 -8.04
C GLY A 233 9.23 13.81 -8.67
N GLY A 234 9.02 13.52 -9.94
CA GLY A 234 9.73 12.51 -10.73
C GLY A 234 11.12 12.93 -11.19
N ARG A 235 11.53 12.42 -12.35
CA ARG A 235 12.83 12.70 -12.96
C ARG A 235 12.87 14.09 -13.61
N HIS A 236 14.09 14.63 -13.73
CA HIS A 236 14.37 15.88 -14.47
C HIS A 236 15.02 15.63 -15.82
N THR A 237 15.51 14.41 -16.06
CA THR A 237 16.25 14.02 -17.25
C THR A 237 15.66 12.76 -17.86
N PRO A 238 15.74 12.59 -19.18
CA PRO A 238 15.33 11.35 -19.82
C PRO A 238 16.20 10.18 -19.37
N PHE A 239 15.72 8.96 -19.63
CA PHE A 239 16.53 7.77 -19.53
C PHE A 239 16.56 7.03 -20.88
N HIS A 240 17.61 6.23 -21.06
CA HIS A 240 17.85 5.46 -22.28
C HIS A 240 17.63 3.97 -22.05
N ASN A 241 17.70 3.22 -23.13
CA ASN A 241 17.66 1.76 -23.09
C ASN A 241 18.68 1.20 -22.09
N LYS A 242 18.33 0.11 -21.41
CA LYS A 242 19.09 -0.53 -20.32
C LYS A 242 19.22 0.29 -19.04
N TYR A 243 18.31 1.23 -18.80
CA TYR A 243 18.17 1.89 -17.51
C TYR A 243 17.82 0.86 -16.42
N ARG A 244 18.45 0.99 -15.23
CA ARG A 244 18.37 0.02 -14.14
C ARG A 244 17.85 0.64 -12.85
N PRO A 245 16.55 0.91 -12.74
CA PRO A 245 15.92 1.36 -11.50
C PRO A 245 15.58 0.19 -10.57
N GLN A 246 14.98 0.53 -9.41
CA GLN A 246 14.35 -0.42 -8.52
C GLN A 246 12.83 -0.51 -8.82
N PHE A 247 12.35 -1.74 -8.92
CA PHE A 247 10.94 -2.07 -9.07
C PHE A 247 10.38 -2.47 -7.72
N TYR A 248 9.43 -1.72 -7.23
CA TYR A 248 8.69 -2.01 -6.00
C TYR A 248 7.43 -2.76 -6.34
N VAL A 249 7.42 -4.06 -6.04
CA VAL A 249 6.33 -4.98 -6.35
C VAL A 249 5.85 -5.61 -5.06
N ARG A 250 4.61 -5.42 -4.67
CA ARG A 250 4.07 -5.88 -3.39
C ARG A 250 4.96 -5.41 -2.22
N THR A 251 5.54 -6.35 -1.50
CA THR A 251 6.39 -6.08 -0.32
C THR A 251 7.88 -6.11 -0.61
N THR A 252 8.30 -6.31 -1.88
CA THR A 252 9.70 -6.38 -2.28
C THR A 252 10.13 -5.22 -3.15
N ASP A 253 11.42 -4.97 -3.16
CA ASP A 253 12.11 -4.16 -4.15
C ASP A 253 13.16 -5.01 -4.86
N VAL A 254 13.22 -4.91 -6.17
CA VAL A 254 14.18 -5.63 -7.01
C VAL A 254 14.69 -4.73 -8.12
N THR A 255 15.98 -4.80 -8.38
CA THR A 255 16.58 -4.10 -9.52
C THR A 255 16.21 -4.81 -10.81
N GLY A 256 15.81 -4.07 -11.83
CA GLY A 256 15.54 -4.59 -13.16
C GLY A 256 16.10 -3.69 -14.25
N GLU A 257 16.33 -4.26 -15.40
CA GLU A 257 16.78 -3.56 -16.60
C GLU A 257 15.56 -3.30 -17.52
N ILE A 258 15.43 -2.06 -18.00
CA ILE A 258 14.36 -1.64 -18.90
C ILE A 258 14.85 -1.72 -20.34
N PHE A 259 14.09 -2.39 -21.19
CA PHE A 259 14.27 -2.43 -22.64
C PHE A 259 13.15 -1.65 -23.31
N LEU A 260 13.55 -0.64 -24.10
CA LEU A 260 12.63 0.21 -24.83
C LEU A 260 12.17 -0.47 -26.13
N PRO A 261 10.96 -0.18 -26.63
CA PRO A 261 10.49 -0.69 -27.92
C PRO A 261 11.32 -0.15 -29.08
N GLU A 262 11.29 -0.84 -30.22
CA GLU A 262 12.00 -0.42 -31.45
C GLU A 262 11.62 1.01 -31.84
N GLY A 263 12.62 1.81 -32.19
CA GLY A 263 12.44 3.20 -32.59
C GLY A 263 12.37 4.21 -31.46
N VAL A 264 12.36 3.77 -30.21
CA VAL A 264 12.43 4.67 -29.03
C VAL A 264 13.85 4.71 -28.49
N GLU A 265 14.52 5.83 -28.63
CA GLU A 265 15.90 6.01 -28.16
C GLU A 265 15.97 6.43 -26.69
N MET A 266 15.00 7.20 -26.23
CA MET A 266 14.91 7.71 -24.87
C MET A 266 13.46 7.88 -24.42
N VAL A 267 13.25 7.96 -23.11
CA VAL A 267 11.96 8.20 -22.47
C VAL A 267 12.05 9.49 -21.66
N MET A 268 11.11 10.40 -21.89
CA MET A 268 11.03 11.69 -21.20
C MET A 268 10.18 11.59 -19.92
N PRO A 269 10.45 12.42 -18.91
CA PRO A 269 9.48 12.64 -17.84
C PRO A 269 8.11 13.08 -18.40
N GLY A 270 7.02 12.42 -17.96
CA GLY A 270 5.66 12.62 -18.47
C GLY A 270 5.22 11.63 -19.54
N ASP A 271 6.12 10.77 -20.04
CA ASP A 271 5.79 9.79 -21.07
C ASP A 271 5.00 8.60 -20.50
N ASN A 272 4.10 8.09 -21.35
CA ASN A 272 3.39 6.83 -21.13
C ASN A 272 3.75 5.86 -22.29
N LEU A 273 4.27 4.69 -21.96
CA LEU A 273 4.71 3.73 -22.96
C LEU A 273 4.72 2.29 -22.45
N THR A 274 4.77 1.33 -23.40
CA THR A 274 5.01 -0.08 -23.07
C THR A 274 6.52 -0.36 -23.08
N ILE A 275 7.01 -0.96 -22.01
CA ILE A 275 8.41 -1.39 -21.86
C ILE A 275 8.52 -2.89 -21.64
N THR A 276 9.69 -3.46 -21.92
CA THR A 276 10.06 -4.80 -21.43
C THR A 276 11.02 -4.65 -20.26
N VAL A 277 10.76 -5.42 -19.20
CA VAL A 277 11.59 -5.41 -17.99
C VAL A 277 12.20 -6.78 -17.79
N GLU A 278 13.48 -6.81 -17.42
CA GLU A 278 14.17 -8.03 -16.98
C GLU A 278 14.74 -7.80 -15.58
N LEU A 279 14.18 -8.50 -14.59
CA LEU A 279 14.57 -8.39 -13.19
C LEU A 279 15.85 -9.18 -12.91
N LEU A 280 16.69 -8.70 -12.00
CA LEU A 280 17.90 -9.42 -11.59
C LEU A 280 17.58 -10.69 -10.78
N GLN A 281 16.44 -10.71 -10.08
CA GLN A 281 15.98 -11.87 -9.32
C GLN A 281 14.53 -12.18 -9.69
N PRO A 282 14.15 -13.48 -9.72
CA PRO A 282 12.76 -13.83 -9.97
C PRO A 282 11.89 -13.45 -8.79
N ILE A 283 10.70 -12.96 -9.08
CA ILE A 283 9.68 -12.66 -8.08
C ILE A 283 8.32 -13.20 -8.54
N ALA A 284 7.39 -13.33 -7.60
CA ALA A 284 6.02 -13.72 -7.92
C ALA A 284 5.33 -12.59 -8.71
N LEU A 285 5.07 -12.83 -9.99
CA LEU A 285 4.38 -11.91 -10.90
C LEU A 285 3.08 -12.53 -11.42
N ASN A 286 2.15 -11.67 -11.78
CA ASN A 286 0.94 -12.02 -12.53
C ASN A 286 0.54 -10.84 -13.41
N ASP A 287 -0.22 -11.12 -14.46
CA ASP A 287 -0.78 -10.08 -15.32
C ASP A 287 -1.69 -9.17 -14.50
N GLY A 288 -1.67 -7.88 -14.83
CA GLY A 288 -2.41 -6.86 -14.11
C GLY A 288 -1.73 -6.36 -12.82
N LEU A 289 -0.61 -6.94 -12.40
CA LEU A 289 0.09 -6.53 -11.19
C LEU A 289 0.71 -5.13 -11.35
N ARG A 290 0.39 -4.24 -10.43
CA ARG A 290 0.94 -2.87 -10.40
C ARG A 290 2.27 -2.82 -9.64
N PHE A 291 3.11 -1.88 -10.04
CA PHE A 291 4.40 -1.64 -9.41
C PHE A 291 4.81 -0.16 -9.50
N ALA A 292 5.71 0.23 -8.61
CA ALA A 292 6.36 1.53 -8.68
C ALA A 292 7.82 1.39 -9.16
N ILE A 293 8.27 2.37 -9.93
CA ILE A 293 9.68 2.49 -10.36
C ILE A 293 10.33 3.55 -9.49
N ARG A 294 11.47 3.22 -8.86
CA ARG A 294 12.17 4.13 -7.95
C ARG A 294 13.66 4.25 -8.28
N GLU A 295 14.17 5.44 -8.04
CA GLU A 295 15.59 5.78 -8.18
C GLU A 295 16.02 6.64 -6.99
N GLY A 296 17.10 6.25 -6.30
CA GLY A 296 17.64 7.03 -5.19
C GLY A 296 16.63 7.36 -4.07
N GLY A 297 15.66 6.46 -3.81
CA GLY A 297 14.64 6.66 -2.80
C GLY A 297 13.40 7.46 -3.26
N ARG A 298 13.38 7.97 -4.50
CA ARG A 298 12.24 8.69 -5.10
C ARG A 298 11.46 7.78 -6.04
N THR A 299 10.15 7.91 -6.06
CA THR A 299 9.31 7.30 -7.10
C THR A 299 9.44 8.13 -8.38
N VAL A 300 9.86 7.46 -9.46
CA VAL A 300 10.09 8.10 -10.76
C VAL A 300 9.12 7.62 -11.83
N GLY A 301 8.29 6.64 -11.51
CA GLY A 301 7.25 6.12 -12.39
C GLY A 301 6.42 5.05 -11.71
N ALA A 302 5.35 4.68 -12.37
CA ALA A 302 4.47 3.58 -11.99
C ALA A 302 4.07 2.79 -13.22
N GLY A 303 3.72 1.53 -13.06
CA GLY A 303 3.30 0.70 -14.18
C GLY A 303 2.48 -0.51 -13.77
N GLN A 304 1.99 -1.21 -14.78
CA GLN A 304 1.21 -2.42 -14.64
C GLN A 304 1.75 -3.50 -15.59
N VAL A 305 1.91 -4.72 -15.08
CA VAL A 305 2.32 -5.87 -15.89
C VAL A 305 1.22 -6.21 -16.88
N THR A 306 1.55 -6.28 -18.16
CA THR A 306 0.61 -6.61 -19.24
C THR A 306 0.81 -8.02 -19.78
N GLU A 307 2.04 -8.55 -19.73
CA GLU A 307 2.37 -9.88 -20.25
C GLU A 307 3.62 -10.43 -19.58
N ILE A 308 3.58 -11.67 -19.12
CA ILE A 308 4.75 -12.41 -18.61
C ILE A 308 5.44 -13.12 -19.79
N LEU A 309 6.77 -13.04 -19.87
CA LEU A 309 7.56 -13.48 -21.03
C LEU A 309 8.41 -14.73 -20.80
N ASP A 310 8.52 -15.25 -19.54
CA ASP A 310 9.35 -16.41 -19.16
C ASP A 310 8.58 -17.48 -18.39
#